data_714995c39d891e0e35622a3dbcdf731b
#
_entry.id   714995c39d891e0e35622a3dbcdf731b
#
_cell.length_a   1.000
_cell.length_b   1.000
_cell.length_c   1.000
_cell.angle_alpha   90.00
_cell.angle_beta   90.00
_cell.angle_gamma   90.00
#
_symmetry.space_group_name_H-M   'P 1'
#
loop_
_entity.id
_entity.type
_entity.pdbx_description
1 polymer ?
#
loop_
_entity_poly.entity_id
_entity_poly.type
_entity_poly.pdbx_seq_one_letter_code
_entity_poly.pdbx_strand_id
1 'polypeptide(L)'
;FQLSLKEGLTVFRDQEFSMDLAGGPSARAVKRIQDVIALRSAQFPEDAGPMAHPVRPDEYLEISNFYTTTIYEKGAEVIGMLKHLVGADGYRKALDLYFDRHDGEAATIEDWLKVFEDATGRDLGQFKRWYTDAGTPRLSVSEAWSPGKEGGTYTLTFHQKTPPTPGQDVKPARVI
;
A
#
# COMPACT_ATOMS: atom_id res chain seq x y z
N PHE A 1 14.68 4.93 -6.81
CA PHE A 1 14.82 3.49 -6.76
C PHE A 1 13.46 2.80 -6.75
N GLN A 2 13.14 2.01 -7.82
CA GLN A 2 11.76 1.72 -8.23
C GLN A 2 11.40 0.22 -8.19
N LEU A 3 12.08 -0.61 -7.39
CA LEU A 3 11.89 -2.07 -7.36
C LEU A 3 10.43 -2.49 -7.13
N SER A 4 9.68 -1.76 -6.30
CA SER A 4 8.30 -2.10 -6.00
C SER A 4 7.35 -1.99 -7.21
N LEU A 5 7.69 -1.19 -8.24
CA LEU A 5 6.93 -1.15 -9.49
C LEU A 5 6.98 -2.47 -10.26
N LYS A 6 8.06 -3.22 -10.10
CA LYS A 6 8.16 -4.55 -10.70
C LYS A 6 7.78 -5.65 -9.68
N GLU A 7 8.35 -5.66 -8.49
CA GLU A 7 8.13 -6.74 -7.52
C GLU A 7 6.79 -6.63 -6.80
N GLY A 8 6.47 -5.49 -6.21
CA GLY A 8 5.19 -5.28 -5.51
C GLY A 8 3.99 -5.37 -6.46
N LEU A 9 4.09 -4.80 -7.68
CA LEU A 9 3.03 -4.91 -8.67
C LEU A 9 2.85 -6.35 -9.16
N THR A 10 3.92 -7.10 -9.33
CA THR A 10 3.85 -8.52 -9.72
C THR A 10 3.18 -9.35 -8.64
N VAL A 11 3.55 -9.19 -7.37
CA VAL A 11 2.92 -9.89 -6.24
C VAL A 11 1.43 -9.53 -6.16
N PHE A 12 1.07 -8.26 -6.25
CA PHE A 12 -0.33 -7.84 -6.25
C PHE A 12 -1.13 -8.51 -7.38
N ARG A 13 -0.58 -8.53 -8.59
CA ARG A 13 -1.24 -9.17 -9.74
C ARG A 13 -1.35 -10.68 -9.61
N ASP A 14 -0.31 -11.33 -9.05
CA ASP A 14 -0.35 -12.77 -8.75
C ASP A 14 -1.43 -13.10 -7.73
N GLN A 15 -1.54 -12.31 -6.66
CA GLN A 15 -2.58 -12.47 -5.64
C GLN A 15 -3.99 -12.36 -6.26
N GLU A 16 -4.26 -11.31 -7.03
CA GLU A 16 -5.55 -11.11 -7.70
C GLU A 16 -5.84 -12.24 -8.71
N PHE A 17 -4.86 -12.62 -9.53
CA PHE A 17 -5.00 -13.70 -10.50
C PHE A 17 -5.29 -15.05 -9.81
N SER A 18 -4.56 -15.35 -8.73
CA SER A 18 -4.75 -16.59 -7.96
C SER A 18 -6.15 -16.65 -7.34
N MET A 19 -6.66 -15.51 -6.84
CA MET A 19 -8.02 -15.40 -6.32
C MET A 19 -9.07 -15.65 -7.41
N ASP A 20 -8.87 -15.10 -8.61
CA ASP A 20 -9.80 -15.25 -9.74
C ASP A 20 -9.76 -16.67 -10.29
N LEU A 21 -8.57 -17.27 -10.41
CA LEU A 21 -8.38 -18.64 -10.88
C LEU A 21 -9.03 -19.69 -9.94
N ALA A 22 -8.89 -19.50 -8.63
CA ALA A 22 -9.49 -20.41 -7.65
C ALA A 22 -11.02 -20.32 -7.58
N GLY A 23 -11.59 -19.22 -8.04
CA GLY A 23 -13.02 -19.01 -8.22
C GLY A 23 -13.81 -18.82 -6.91
N GLY A 24 -14.71 -17.85 -6.94
CA GLY A 24 -15.68 -17.58 -5.88
C GLY A 24 -15.17 -16.81 -4.66
N PRO A 25 -16.10 -16.26 -3.86
CA PRO A 25 -15.78 -15.40 -2.73
C PRO A 25 -14.97 -16.08 -1.64
N SER A 26 -15.20 -17.36 -1.39
CA SER A 26 -14.49 -18.13 -0.36
C SER A 26 -13.01 -18.30 -0.70
N ALA A 27 -12.68 -18.55 -1.97
CA ALA A 27 -11.29 -18.70 -2.42
C ALA A 27 -10.53 -17.36 -2.24
N ARG A 28 -11.15 -16.23 -2.60
CA ARG A 28 -10.59 -14.89 -2.37
C ARG A 28 -10.32 -14.64 -0.88
N ALA A 29 -11.27 -14.99 0.00
CA ALA A 29 -11.10 -14.82 1.43
C ALA A 29 -9.95 -15.68 1.99
N VAL A 30 -9.84 -16.94 1.57
CA VAL A 30 -8.75 -17.84 1.99
C VAL A 30 -7.39 -17.33 1.53
N LYS A 31 -7.27 -16.93 0.25
CA LYS A 31 -6.02 -16.37 -0.27
C LYS A 31 -5.64 -15.11 0.49
N ARG A 32 -6.60 -14.20 0.76
CA ARG A 32 -6.35 -12.99 1.54
C ARG A 32 -5.85 -13.28 2.95
N ILE A 33 -6.38 -14.31 3.62
CA ILE A 33 -5.87 -14.74 4.93
C ILE A 33 -4.41 -15.18 4.84
N GLN A 34 -4.05 -15.95 3.81
CA GLN A 34 -2.67 -16.40 3.57
C GLN A 34 -1.72 -15.21 3.34
N ASP A 35 -2.12 -14.25 2.51
CA ASP A 35 -1.31 -13.05 2.23
C ASP A 35 -1.10 -12.20 3.50
N VAL A 36 -2.15 -12.04 4.32
CA VAL A 36 -2.05 -11.34 5.61
C VAL A 36 -1.15 -12.09 6.60
N ILE A 37 -1.17 -13.43 6.60
CA ILE A 37 -0.26 -14.22 7.44
C ILE A 37 1.19 -13.96 7.01
N ALA A 38 1.50 -13.99 5.71
CA ALA A 38 2.84 -13.70 5.20
C ALA A 38 3.29 -12.27 5.57
N LEU A 39 2.42 -11.28 5.34
CA LEU A 39 2.69 -9.89 5.71
C LEU A 39 3.02 -9.74 7.21
N ARG A 40 2.20 -10.31 8.08
CA ARG A 40 2.34 -10.15 9.54
C ARG A 40 3.49 -10.96 10.13
N SER A 41 3.81 -12.12 9.56
CA SER A 41 4.88 -12.99 10.08
C SER A 41 6.27 -12.62 9.58
N ALA A 42 6.39 -11.99 8.42
CA ALA A 42 7.67 -11.64 7.81
C ALA A 42 7.88 -10.12 7.69
N GLN A 43 6.96 -9.39 7.06
CA GLN A 43 7.15 -7.99 6.76
C GLN A 43 7.02 -7.07 7.99
N PHE A 44 6.06 -7.32 8.90
CA PHE A 44 5.95 -6.51 10.12
C PHE A 44 7.18 -6.60 11.03
N PRO A 45 7.80 -7.79 11.24
CA PRO A 45 9.09 -7.89 11.91
C PRO A 45 10.22 -7.15 11.19
N GLU A 46 10.28 -7.20 9.86
CA GLU A 46 11.25 -6.46 9.06
C GLU A 46 11.09 -4.94 9.26
N ASP A 47 9.86 -4.44 9.21
CA ASP A 47 9.51 -3.02 9.42
C ASP A 47 9.76 -2.52 10.85
N ALA A 48 9.83 -3.43 11.82
CA ALA A 48 10.13 -3.14 13.23
C ALA A 48 11.61 -3.35 13.60
N GLY A 49 12.41 -3.86 12.67
CA GLY A 49 13.81 -4.23 12.89
C GLY A 49 14.79 -3.13 12.46
N PRO A 50 16.10 -3.37 12.69
CA PRO A 50 17.16 -2.43 12.34
C PRO A 50 17.35 -2.24 10.84
N MET A 51 16.80 -3.16 10.02
CA MET A 51 16.85 -3.11 8.55
C MET A 51 15.57 -2.50 7.93
N ALA A 52 14.70 -1.91 8.76
CA ALA A 52 13.48 -1.26 8.26
C ALA A 52 13.81 -0.18 7.22
N HIS A 53 13.12 -0.21 6.10
CA HIS A 53 13.31 0.73 4.99
C HIS A 53 11.98 1.04 4.30
N PRO A 54 11.89 2.16 3.54
CA PRO A 54 10.71 2.47 2.74
C PRO A 54 10.46 1.44 1.62
N VAL A 55 9.23 1.38 1.12
CA VAL A 55 8.88 0.65 -0.12
C VAL A 55 9.64 1.19 -1.33
N ARG A 56 9.93 2.50 -1.32
CA ARG A 56 10.82 3.17 -2.25
C ARG A 56 12.03 3.74 -1.50
N PRO A 57 13.12 2.98 -1.33
CA PRO A 57 14.35 3.51 -0.77
C PRO A 57 14.97 4.60 -1.66
N ASP A 58 15.54 5.62 -1.04
CA ASP A 58 16.23 6.71 -1.75
C ASP A 58 17.74 6.45 -1.87
N GLU A 59 18.30 5.65 -0.97
CA GLU A 59 19.73 5.33 -0.91
C GLU A 59 19.96 3.82 -0.83
N TYR A 60 21.03 3.33 -1.42
CA TYR A 60 21.51 1.95 -1.29
C TYR A 60 22.99 1.85 -1.59
N LEU A 61 23.66 0.91 -0.94
CA LEU A 61 25.02 0.51 -1.27
C LEU A 61 25.03 -0.65 -2.27
N GLU A 62 24.14 -1.62 -2.06
CA GLU A 62 23.98 -2.79 -2.89
C GLU A 62 22.47 -3.05 -3.12
N ILE A 63 22.05 -3.00 -4.38
CA ILE A 63 20.65 -3.10 -4.76
C ILE A 63 20.02 -4.45 -4.37
N SER A 64 20.82 -5.53 -4.38
CA SER A 64 20.34 -6.87 -4.02
C SER A 64 19.84 -6.96 -2.58
N ASN A 65 20.28 -6.06 -1.69
CA ASN A 65 19.82 -6.00 -0.30
C ASN A 65 18.36 -5.54 -0.16
N PHE A 66 17.75 -5.02 -1.22
CA PHE A 66 16.36 -4.53 -1.23
C PHE A 66 15.34 -5.46 -1.89
N TYR A 67 15.72 -6.70 -2.17
CA TYR A 67 14.77 -7.77 -2.51
C TYR A 67 14.19 -8.36 -1.20
N THR A 68 13.37 -7.57 -0.53
CA THR A 68 12.89 -7.76 0.84
C THR A 68 11.38 -7.94 0.87
N THR A 69 10.83 -8.45 1.98
CA THR A 69 9.38 -8.55 2.16
C THR A 69 8.69 -7.18 2.15
N THR A 70 9.39 -6.12 2.50
CA THR A 70 8.89 -4.74 2.36
C THR A 70 8.65 -4.38 0.89
N ILE A 71 9.57 -4.68 0.00
CA ILE A 71 9.42 -4.38 -1.44
C ILE A 71 8.32 -5.23 -2.07
N TYR A 72 8.26 -6.53 -1.74
CA TYR A 72 7.32 -7.49 -2.32
C TYR A 72 5.95 -7.40 -1.68
N GLU A 73 5.84 -7.73 -0.39
CA GLU A 73 4.56 -7.90 0.29
C GLU A 73 3.92 -6.55 0.68
N LYS A 74 4.67 -5.67 1.33
CA LYS A 74 4.15 -4.33 1.63
C LYS A 74 3.94 -3.52 0.35
N GLY A 75 4.82 -3.67 -0.67
CA GLY A 75 4.60 -3.08 -1.98
C GLY A 75 3.27 -3.50 -2.60
N ALA A 76 2.92 -4.78 -2.55
CA ALA A 76 1.63 -5.30 -3.02
C ALA A 76 0.45 -4.74 -2.21
N GLU A 77 0.57 -4.67 -0.87
CA GLU A 77 -0.46 -4.10 0.01
C GLU A 77 -0.72 -2.62 -0.30
N VAL A 78 0.33 -1.84 -0.55
CA VAL A 78 0.20 -0.42 -0.93
C VAL A 78 -0.57 -0.28 -2.25
N ILE A 79 -0.33 -1.14 -3.23
CA ILE A 79 -1.09 -1.16 -4.48
C ILE A 79 -2.54 -1.57 -4.25
N GLY A 80 -2.78 -2.57 -3.40
CA GLY A 80 -4.13 -2.97 -2.99
C GLY A 80 -4.90 -1.84 -2.31
N MET A 81 -4.26 -1.10 -1.41
CA MET A 81 -4.83 0.09 -0.79
C MET A 81 -5.16 1.18 -1.83
N LEU A 82 -4.26 1.44 -2.77
CA LEU A 82 -4.51 2.39 -3.85
C LEU A 82 -5.73 1.98 -4.70
N LYS A 83 -5.84 0.69 -5.05
CA LYS A 83 -7.02 0.16 -5.76
C LYS A 83 -8.31 0.39 -4.97
N HIS A 84 -8.31 0.18 -3.65
CA HIS A 84 -9.48 0.46 -2.81
C HIS A 84 -9.81 1.95 -2.76
N LEU A 85 -8.80 2.80 -2.66
CA LEU A 85 -8.96 4.26 -2.59
C LEU A 85 -9.59 4.83 -3.88
N VAL A 86 -9.16 4.36 -5.05
CA VAL A 86 -9.65 4.87 -6.35
C VAL A 86 -10.84 4.08 -6.92
N GLY A 87 -11.15 2.94 -6.35
CA GLY A 87 -12.16 2.00 -6.85
C GLY A 87 -11.68 1.16 -8.04
N ALA A 88 -12.42 0.09 -8.36
CA ALA A 88 -12.04 -0.85 -9.40
C ALA A 88 -11.93 -0.19 -10.80
N ASP A 89 -12.90 0.65 -11.14
CA ASP A 89 -12.91 1.35 -12.44
C ASP A 89 -11.79 2.39 -12.55
N GLY A 90 -11.53 3.13 -11.46
CA GLY A 90 -10.42 4.08 -11.39
C GLY A 90 -9.08 3.38 -11.52
N TYR A 91 -8.90 2.24 -10.85
CA TYR A 91 -7.70 1.41 -10.94
C TYR A 91 -7.48 0.91 -12.37
N ARG A 92 -8.53 0.39 -13.02
CA ARG A 92 -8.43 -0.10 -14.39
C ARG A 92 -8.02 1.00 -15.36
N LYS A 93 -8.68 2.18 -15.29
CA LYS A 93 -8.34 3.32 -16.13
C LYS A 93 -6.92 3.81 -15.94
N ALA A 94 -6.48 3.88 -14.68
CA ALA A 94 -5.11 4.29 -14.36
C ALA A 94 -4.07 3.27 -14.87
N LEU A 95 -4.36 1.97 -14.75
CA LEU A 95 -3.48 0.92 -15.24
C LEU A 95 -3.36 0.95 -16.77
N ASP A 96 -4.46 1.15 -17.50
CA ASP A 96 -4.44 1.32 -18.95
C ASP A 96 -3.58 2.54 -19.33
N LEU A 97 -3.81 3.68 -18.66
CA LEU A 97 -3.04 4.90 -18.89
C LEU A 97 -1.54 4.72 -18.55
N TYR A 98 -1.22 3.92 -17.53
CA TYR A 98 0.16 3.61 -17.17
C TYR A 98 0.88 2.88 -18.31
N PHE A 99 0.27 1.87 -18.88
CA PHE A 99 0.85 1.16 -20.02
C PHE A 99 0.88 2.02 -21.28
N ASP A 100 -0.16 2.79 -21.56
CA ASP A 100 -0.19 3.70 -22.72
C ASP A 100 0.95 4.73 -22.68
N ARG A 101 1.33 5.20 -21.50
CA ARG A 101 2.38 6.23 -21.35
C ARG A 101 3.78 5.66 -21.19
N HIS A 102 3.91 4.50 -20.53
CA HIS A 102 5.21 4.04 -20.02
C HIS A 102 5.60 2.63 -20.50
N ASP A 103 4.87 2.04 -21.46
CA ASP A 103 5.28 0.75 -22.02
C ASP A 103 6.64 0.88 -22.72
N GLY A 104 7.57 -0.01 -22.35
CA GLY A 104 8.94 0.01 -22.84
C GLY A 104 9.86 1.08 -22.23
N GLU A 105 9.38 1.84 -21.22
CA GLU A 105 10.16 2.87 -20.53
C GLU A 105 10.52 2.48 -19.09
N ALA A 106 11.49 3.19 -18.51
CA ALA A 106 11.85 3.07 -17.10
C ALA A 106 11.01 4.04 -16.25
N ALA A 107 9.81 3.62 -15.83
CA ALA A 107 8.91 4.43 -15.04
C ALA A 107 9.34 4.53 -13.56
N THR A 108 8.93 5.61 -12.91
CA THR A 108 9.13 5.89 -11.48
C THR A 108 7.85 5.70 -10.67
N ILE A 109 7.97 5.68 -9.33
CA ILE A 109 6.78 5.73 -8.43
C ILE A 109 6.00 7.05 -8.63
N GLU A 110 6.67 8.12 -8.96
CA GLU A 110 6.06 9.40 -9.30
C GLU A 110 5.19 9.28 -10.55
N ASP A 111 5.69 8.63 -11.61
CA ASP A 111 4.93 8.37 -12.83
C ASP A 111 3.73 7.46 -12.55
N TRP A 112 3.94 6.42 -11.75
CA TRP A 112 2.88 5.53 -11.28
C TRP A 112 1.75 6.29 -10.57
N LEU A 113 2.06 7.10 -9.57
CA LEU A 113 1.06 7.89 -8.85
C LEU A 113 0.40 8.93 -9.76
N LYS A 114 1.16 9.56 -10.64
CA LYS A 114 0.67 10.58 -11.57
C LYS A 114 -0.41 10.05 -12.52
N VAL A 115 -0.27 8.84 -13.04
CA VAL A 115 -1.32 8.25 -13.89
C VAL A 115 -2.61 7.98 -13.11
N PHE A 116 -2.52 7.64 -11.81
CA PHE A 116 -3.70 7.49 -10.97
C PHE A 116 -4.37 8.83 -10.66
N GLU A 117 -3.61 9.88 -10.41
CA GLU A 117 -4.13 11.25 -10.26
C GLU A 117 -4.84 11.69 -11.52
N ASP A 118 -4.22 11.52 -12.68
CA ASP A 118 -4.78 11.95 -13.97
C ASP A 118 -6.04 11.17 -14.36
N ALA A 119 -6.05 9.87 -14.10
CA ALA A 119 -7.20 9.01 -14.43
C ALA A 119 -8.40 9.20 -13.51
N THR A 120 -8.19 9.65 -12.27
CA THR A 120 -9.23 9.67 -11.23
C THR A 120 -9.56 11.06 -10.69
N GLY A 121 -8.70 12.06 -10.95
CA GLY A 121 -8.82 13.41 -10.41
C GLY A 121 -8.52 13.50 -8.90
N ARG A 122 -7.94 12.46 -8.29
CA ARG A 122 -7.60 12.44 -6.85
C ARG A 122 -6.19 12.98 -6.61
N ASP A 123 -6.01 13.75 -5.56
CA ASP A 123 -4.70 14.11 -5.01
C ASP A 123 -4.13 12.93 -4.20
N LEU A 124 -2.99 12.40 -4.61
CA LEU A 124 -2.28 11.30 -3.97
C LEU A 124 -1.02 11.74 -3.21
N GLY A 125 -0.81 13.04 -3.02
CA GLY A 125 0.36 13.58 -2.34
C GLY A 125 0.55 13.01 -0.92
N GLN A 126 -0.54 12.85 -0.14
CA GLN A 126 -0.47 12.20 1.17
C GLN A 126 -0.29 10.67 1.04
N PHE A 127 -0.93 10.03 0.05
CA PHE A 127 -0.79 8.59 -0.18
C PHE A 127 0.66 8.20 -0.51
N LYS A 128 1.42 9.07 -1.19
CA LYS A 128 2.83 8.87 -1.51
C LYS A 128 3.69 8.48 -0.30
N ARG A 129 3.30 8.87 0.91
CA ARG A 129 4.00 8.51 2.15
C ARG A 129 4.09 7.01 2.40
N TRP A 130 3.18 6.22 1.84
CA TRP A 130 3.29 4.76 1.90
C TRP A 130 4.52 4.22 1.15
N TYR A 131 5.02 4.96 0.17
CA TYR A 131 6.24 4.62 -0.55
C TYR A 131 7.50 5.19 0.12
N THR A 132 7.42 6.35 0.77
CA THR A 132 8.59 7.08 1.27
C THR A 132 8.89 6.87 2.75
N ASP A 133 7.89 6.46 3.55
CA ASP A 133 8.07 6.30 4.98
C ASP A 133 8.16 4.81 5.34
N ALA A 134 9.21 4.42 6.07
CA ALA A 134 9.37 3.08 6.64
C ALA A 134 8.46 2.88 7.86
N GLY A 135 8.36 1.66 8.35
CA GLY A 135 7.64 1.29 9.57
C GLY A 135 6.14 1.08 9.35
N THR A 136 5.56 0.28 10.22
CA THR A 136 4.13 -0.07 10.22
C THR A 136 3.36 0.88 11.14
N PRO A 137 2.36 1.64 10.62
CA PRO A 137 1.51 2.47 11.45
C PRO A 137 0.71 1.65 12.46
N ARG A 138 0.58 2.17 13.67
CA ARG A 138 -0.31 1.65 14.71
C ARG A 138 -1.51 2.56 14.81
N LEU A 139 -2.69 1.96 14.81
CA LEU A 139 -3.96 2.67 14.85
C LEU A 139 -4.69 2.35 16.15
N SER A 140 -5.07 3.39 16.89
CA SER A 140 -6.02 3.29 18.00
C SER A 140 -7.33 3.93 17.56
N VAL A 141 -8.43 3.22 17.79
CA VAL A 141 -9.77 3.68 17.40
C VAL A 141 -10.63 3.76 18.64
N SER A 142 -11.32 4.89 18.82
CA SER A 142 -12.41 5.03 19.77
C SER A 142 -13.69 5.38 19.05
N GLU A 143 -14.82 4.98 19.65
CA GLU A 143 -16.13 5.15 19.07
C GLU A 143 -17.10 5.82 20.04
N ALA A 144 -18.04 6.60 19.53
CA ALA A 144 -19.10 7.19 20.29
C ALA A 144 -20.37 7.23 19.45
N TRP A 145 -21.50 6.93 20.10
CA TRP A 145 -22.83 7.07 19.52
C TRP A 145 -23.60 8.18 20.23
N SER A 146 -24.15 9.10 19.44
CA SER A 146 -25.03 10.19 19.92
C SER A 146 -26.40 10.02 19.28
N PRO A 147 -27.45 9.63 20.03
CA PRO A 147 -28.79 9.48 19.48
C PRO A 147 -29.39 10.82 19.06
N GLY A 148 -30.11 10.83 17.93
CA GLY A 148 -30.87 11.98 17.40
C GLY A 148 -32.35 11.64 17.26
N LYS A 149 -33.16 12.60 16.83
CA LYS A 149 -34.62 12.42 16.71
C LYS A 149 -35.02 11.44 15.59
N GLU A 150 -34.24 11.34 14.52
CA GLU A 150 -34.50 10.49 13.36
C GLU A 150 -33.22 9.64 13.03
N GLY A 151 -32.67 8.99 14.04
CA GLY A 151 -31.42 8.26 13.93
C GLY A 151 -30.36 8.78 14.91
N GLY A 152 -29.11 8.92 14.49
CA GLY A 152 -28.03 9.44 15.34
C GLY A 152 -26.72 9.57 14.60
N THR A 153 -25.72 10.06 15.32
CA THR A 153 -24.34 10.21 14.80
C THR A 153 -23.44 9.18 15.45
N TYR A 154 -22.78 8.37 14.62
CA TYR A 154 -21.72 7.47 15.04
C TYR A 154 -20.39 8.11 14.71
N THR A 155 -19.58 8.35 15.74
CA THR A 155 -18.28 9.00 15.62
C THR A 155 -17.17 8.00 15.83
N LEU A 156 -16.27 7.88 14.86
CA LEU A 156 -15.01 7.15 14.99
C LEU A 156 -13.86 8.15 15.10
N THR A 157 -13.05 8.01 16.14
CA THR A 157 -11.84 8.81 16.31
C THR A 157 -10.63 7.91 16.15
N PHE A 158 -9.76 8.27 15.18
CA PHE A 158 -8.56 7.51 14.85
C PHE A 158 -7.32 8.25 15.34
N HIS A 159 -6.46 7.54 16.07
CA HIS A 159 -5.13 8.00 16.41
C HIS A 159 -4.10 7.10 15.74
N GLN A 160 -3.32 7.66 14.82
CA GLN A 160 -2.27 6.95 14.10
C GLN A 160 -0.89 7.35 14.63
N LYS A 161 -0.04 6.37 14.89
CA LYS A 161 1.36 6.57 15.24
C LYS A 161 2.23 5.55 14.50
N THR A 162 3.25 6.02 13.80
CA THR A 162 4.28 5.15 13.24
C THR A 162 5.53 5.24 14.11
N PRO A 163 6.08 4.11 14.61
CA PRO A 163 7.33 4.14 15.38
C PRO A 163 8.49 4.70 14.57
N PRO A 164 9.52 5.28 15.23
CA PRO A 164 10.78 5.62 14.58
C PRO A 164 11.41 4.40 13.89
N THR A 165 12.11 4.65 12.80
CA THR A 165 12.91 3.65 12.07
C THR A 165 14.25 4.28 11.71
N PRO A 166 15.28 3.51 11.32
CA PRO A 166 16.57 4.07 10.92
C PRO A 166 16.40 5.22 9.90
N GLY A 167 16.99 6.37 10.21
CA GLY A 167 16.93 7.58 9.38
C GLY A 167 15.59 8.34 9.38
N GLN A 168 14.56 7.85 10.09
CA GLN A 168 13.21 8.45 10.11
C GLN A 168 12.61 8.46 11.52
N ASP A 169 12.96 9.47 12.32
CA ASP A 169 12.52 9.59 13.73
C ASP A 169 11.06 10.01 13.89
N VAL A 170 10.58 10.91 13.04
CA VAL A 170 9.22 11.45 13.08
C VAL A 170 8.52 11.22 11.73
N LYS A 171 7.33 10.66 11.80
CA LYS A 171 6.52 10.38 10.61
C LYS A 171 5.13 10.97 10.75
N PRO A 172 4.68 11.80 9.80
CA PRO A 172 3.31 12.26 9.74
C PRO A 172 2.32 11.11 9.52
N ALA A 173 1.03 11.35 9.83
CA ALA A 173 -0.01 10.39 9.53
C ALA A 173 -0.10 10.10 8.01
N ARG A 174 -0.44 8.86 7.68
CA ARG A 174 -0.68 8.39 6.32
C ARG A 174 -2.19 8.18 6.11
N VAL A 175 -2.63 8.21 4.88
CA VAL A 175 -3.99 7.76 4.50
C VAL A 175 -4.18 6.30 4.90
N ILE A 176 -5.35 5.96 5.41
CA ILE A 176 -5.80 4.63 5.78
C ILE A 176 -7.09 4.28 5.04
#